data_14e46182cfeec0e756434c283114e06f
#
_entry.id   14e46182cfeec0e756434c283114e06f
#
_cell.length_a   1.000
_cell.length_b   1.000
_cell.length_c   1.000
_cell.angle_alpha   90.00
_cell.angle_beta   90.00
_cell.angle_gamma   90.00
#
_symmetry.space_group_name_H-M   'P 1'
#
loop_
_entity.id
_entity.type
_entity.pdbx_description
1 polymer ?
#
loop_
_entity_poly.entity_id
_entity_poly.type
_entity_poly.pdbx_seq_one_letter_code
_entity_poly.pdbx_strand_id
1 'polypeptide(L)'
;LLRDAYENGTIMSGVSAGAICWFEKGITDSWAHDLAVMDCLGFVNGICCPHYDEEPARRPFVEKVLKDNLIDHCLSVEGDCALHVKNDIPHRAINFGKNKNSYNATLANGEVLEEAFERIDL
;
A
#
# COMPACT_ATOMS: atom_id res chain seq x y z
N LEU A 1 5.53 5.72 -21.94
CA LEU A 1 6.13 6.98 -21.45
C LEU A 1 6.50 6.89 -19.97
N LEU A 2 5.55 6.61 -19.10
CA LEU A 2 5.83 6.45 -17.67
C LEU A 2 6.73 5.24 -17.39
N ARG A 3 6.47 4.12 -18.06
CA ARG A 3 7.29 2.92 -17.89
C ARG A 3 8.73 3.16 -18.34
N ASP A 4 8.91 3.85 -19.47
CA ASP A 4 10.26 4.18 -19.94
C ASP A 4 11.00 5.06 -18.94
N ALA A 5 10.33 6.06 -18.37
CA ALA A 5 10.91 6.91 -17.34
C ALA A 5 11.31 6.09 -16.11
N TYR A 6 10.42 5.20 -15.66
CA TYR A 6 10.68 4.34 -14.51
C TYR A 6 11.90 3.43 -14.75
N GLU A 7 11.94 2.77 -15.89
CA GLU A 7 13.05 1.87 -16.26
C GLU A 7 14.38 2.61 -16.44
N ASN A 8 14.32 3.90 -16.79
CA ASN A 8 15.50 4.75 -16.92
C ASN A 8 15.95 5.38 -15.61
N GLY A 9 15.36 4.99 -14.49
CA GLY A 9 15.79 5.41 -13.16
C GLY A 9 15.13 6.68 -12.63
N THR A 10 14.08 7.17 -13.28
CA THR A 10 13.29 8.28 -12.73
C THR A 10 12.59 7.84 -11.46
N ILE A 11 12.74 8.64 -10.39
CA ILE A 11 12.08 8.34 -9.11
C ILE A 11 10.60 8.67 -9.23
N MET A 12 9.77 7.68 -8.99
CA MET A 12 8.31 7.84 -8.94
C MET A 12 7.85 8.02 -7.51
N SER A 13 6.92 8.92 -7.30
CA SER A 13 6.35 9.14 -5.97
C SER A 13 4.91 9.57 -6.08
N GLY A 14 4.21 9.59 -4.96
CA GLY A 14 2.83 10.03 -4.94
C GLY A 14 2.17 9.80 -3.60
N VAL A 15 1.04 10.46 -3.42
CA VAL A 15 0.23 10.40 -2.20
C VAL A 15 -1.16 9.90 -2.57
N SER A 16 -1.76 9.05 -1.75
CA SER A 16 -3.12 8.54 -1.92
C SER A 16 -3.28 7.85 -3.29
N ALA A 17 -4.14 8.35 -4.15
CA ALA A 17 -4.32 7.83 -5.52
C ALA A 17 -3.01 7.85 -6.31
N GLY A 18 -2.18 8.87 -6.09
CA GLY A 18 -0.86 8.97 -6.72
C GLY A 18 0.17 8.00 -6.18
N ALA A 19 -0.09 7.40 -5.02
CA ALA A 19 0.74 6.32 -4.47
C ALA A 19 0.31 4.96 -5.02
N ILE A 20 -0.99 4.67 -4.96
CA ILE A 20 -1.50 3.36 -5.38
C ILE A 20 -1.28 3.08 -6.88
N CYS A 21 -1.23 4.12 -7.70
CA CYS A 21 -1.14 3.96 -9.15
C CYS A 21 0.10 3.17 -9.60
N TRP A 22 1.15 3.13 -8.83
CA TRP A 22 2.40 2.42 -9.17
C TRP A 22 2.33 0.91 -8.92
N PHE A 23 1.39 0.46 -8.10
CA PHE A 23 1.23 -0.95 -7.73
C PHE A 23 0.38 -1.72 -8.74
N GLU A 24 0.26 -3.02 -8.56
CA GLU A 24 -0.63 -3.83 -9.39
C GLU A 24 -2.08 -3.50 -9.12
N LYS A 25 -2.42 -3.31 -7.84
CA LYS A 25 -3.77 -2.96 -7.40
C LYS A 25 -3.71 -1.94 -6.27
N GLY A 26 -4.78 -1.19 -6.12
CA GLY A 26 -4.94 -0.25 -5.02
C GLY A 26 -6.31 -0.37 -4.38
N ILE A 27 -6.39 -0.02 -3.11
CA ILE A 27 -7.65 0.06 -2.38
C ILE A 27 -8.06 1.52 -2.33
N THR A 28 -9.22 1.82 -2.88
CA THR A 28 -9.68 3.19 -3.08
C THR A 28 -11.21 3.28 -3.01
N ASP A 29 -11.70 4.46 -2.64
CA ASP A 29 -13.10 4.84 -2.72
C ASP A 29 -13.35 5.96 -3.73
N SER A 30 -12.33 6.29 -4.53
CA SER A 30 -12.36 7.48 -5.39
C SER A 30 -13.37 7.43 -6.52
N TRP A 31 -13.72 6.24 -7.01
CA TRP A 31 -14.63 6.10 -8.14
C TRP A 31 -15.95 5.39 -7.79
N ALA A 32 -16.03 4.85 -6.60
CA ALA A 32 -17.22 4.21 -6.05
C ALA A 32 -17.49 4.80 -4.67
N HIS A 33 -18.72 4.73 -4.17
CA HIS A 33 -19.04 5.26 -2.84
C HIS A 33 -18.38 4.46 -1.71
N ASP A 34 -18.10 3.19 -1.97
CA ASP A 34 -17.45 2.29 -1.01
C ASP A 34 -16.04 1.94 -1.45
N LEU A 35 -15.23 1.45 -0.51
CA LEU A 35 -13.91 0.94 -0.81
C LEU A 35 -13.97 -0.21 -1.82
N ALA A 36 -13.04 -0.22 -2.74
CA ALA A 36 -12.93 -1.25 -3.77
C ALA A 36 -11.46 -1.51 -4.10
N VAL A 37 -11.19 -2.68 -4.63
CA VAL A 37 -9.87 -3.04 -5.18
C VAL A 37 -9.87 -2.66 -6.66
N MET A 38 -8.90 -1.85 -7.07
CA MET A 38 -8.78 -1.34 -8.43
C MET A 38 -7.45 -1.76 -9.04
N ASP A 39 -7.48 -2.16 -10.31
CA ASP A 39 -6.25 -2.44 -11.06
C ASP A 39 -5.51 -1.13 -11.36
N CYS A 40 -4.20 -1.16 -11.23
CA CYS A 40 -3.32 -0.01 -11.42
C CYS A 40 -2.21 -0.33 -12.44
N LEU A 41 -1.12 0.46 -12.46
CA LEU A 41 -0.11 0.35 -13.51
C LEU A 41 0.80 -0.88 -13.40
N GLY A 42 0.98 -1.41 -12.19
CA GLY A 42 1.73 -2.65 -11.98
C GLY A 42 3.24 -2.52 -12.08
N PHE A 43 3.81 -1.35 -11.81
CA PHE A 43 5.27 -1.19 -11.78
C PHE A 43 5.89 -1.89 -10.57
N VAL A 44 5.15 -1.92 -9.46
CA VAL A 44 5.55 -2.59 -8.22
C VAL A 44 4.55 -3.71 -7.96
N ASN A 45 5.06 -4.90 -7.70
CA ASN A 45 4.20 -6.03 -7.33
C ASN A 45 3.52 -5.76 -6.00
N GLY A 46 2.23 -6.04 -5.92
CA GLY A 46 1.48 -5.96 -4.69
C GLY A 46 0.26 -5.07 -4.77
N ILE A 47 -0.42 -5.00 -3.66
CA ILE A 47 -1.67 -4.27 -3.49
C ILE A 47 -1.44 -3.25 -2.40
N CYS A 48 -1.76 -1.99 -2.66
CA CYS A 48 -1.50 -0.91 -1.72
C CYS A 48 -2.79 -0.34 -1.13
N CYS A 49 -2.81 -0.17 0.18
CA CYS A 49 -3.87 0.53 0.90
C CYS A 49 -3.28 1.74 1.62
N PRO A 50 -3.48 2.96 1.10
CA PRO A 50 -3.11 4.18 1.80
C PRO A 50 -4.15 4.51 2.86
N HIS A 51 -3.87 5.50 3.71
CA HIS A 51 -4.77 5.98 4.78
C HIS A 51 -5.19 4.85 5.73
N TYR A 52 -4.31 3.89 5.96
CA TYR A 52 -4.66 2.64 6.63
C TYR A 52 -5.22 2.83 8.03
N ASP A 53 -4.74 3.84 8.76
CA ASP A 53 -5.20 4.17 10.11
C ASP A 53 -6.09 5.41 10.18
N GLU A 54 -6.10 6.20 9.11
CA GLU A 54 -6.84 7.47 9.09
C GLU A 54 -8.33 7.29 8.82
N GLU A 55 -8.66 6.30 8.00
CA GLU A 55 -10.05 6.01 7.61
C GLU A 55 -10.49 4.70 8.26
N PRO A 56 -11.48 4.73 9.17
CA PRO A 56 -11.86 3.55 9.96
C PRO A 56 -12.27 2.34 9.15
N ALA A 57 -12.75 2.53 7.91
CA ALA A 57 -13.18 1.43 7.05
C ALA A 57 -12.04 0.68 6.39
N ARG A 58 -10.83 1.24 6.35
CA ARG A 58 -9.71 0.67 5.59
C ARG A 58 -9.22 -0.67 6.15
N ARG A 59 -8.91 -0.71 7.43
CA ARG A 59 -8.40 -1.92 8.08
C ARG A 59 -9.40 -3.09 8.01
N PRO A 60 -10.69 -2.89 8.32
CA PRO A 60 -11.69 -3.95 8.13
C PRO A 60 -11.86 -4.39 6.70
N PHE A 61 -11.74 -3.48 5.72
CA PHE A 61 -11.83 -3.83 4.31
C PHE A 61 -10.66 -4.70 3.87
N VAL A 62 -9.44 -4.37 4.28
CA VAL A 62 -8.26 -5.20 4.00
C VAL A 62 -8.44 -6.61 4.57
N GLU A 63 -8.92 -6.72 5.80
CA GLU A 63 -9.23 -8.01 6.41
C GLU A 63 -10.24 -8.81 5.59
N LYS A 64 -11.31 -8.14 5.16
CA LYS A 64 -12.37 -8.78 4.36
C LYS A 64 -11.82 -9.33 3.04
N VAL A 65 -11.08 -8.52 2.28
CA VAL A 65 -10.59 -8.95 0.96
C VAL A 65 -9.48 -10.00 1.07
N LEU A 66 -8.74 -10.02 2.15
CA LEU A 66 -7.80 -11.10 2.45
C LEU A 66 -8.56 -12.40 2.75
N LYS A 67 -9.57 -12.35 3.62
CA LYS A 67 -10.39 -13.52 3.97
C LYS A 67 -11.20 -14.06 2.81
N ASP A 68 -11.66 -13.20 1.91
CA ASP A 68 -12.38 -13.60 0.70
C ASP A 68 -11.45 -14.07 -0.43
N ASN A 69 -10.15 -14.11 -0.19
CA ASN A 69 -9.12 -14.48 -1.17
C ASN A 69 -9.13 -13.62 -2.43
N LEU A 70 -9.58 -12.38 -2.33
CA LEU A 70 -9.50 -11.41 -3.43
C LEU A 70 -8.10 -10.87 -3.60
N ILE A 71 -7.33 -10.85 -2.52
CA ILE A 71 -5.92 -10.50 -2.49
C ILE A 71 -5.20 -11.48 -1.56
N ASP A 72 -3.89 -11.64 -1.72
CA ASP A 72 -3.07 -12.52 -0.87
C ASP A 72 -2.22 -11.74 0.13
N HIS A 73 -2.02 -10.46 -0.11
CA HIS A 73 -1.30 -9.54 0.78
C HIS A 73 -1.73 -8.12 0.50
N CYS A 74 -1.43 -7.21 1.42
CA CYS A 74 -1.69 -5.79 1.23
C CYS A 74 -0.58 -4.96 1.87
N LEU A 75 0.02 -4.09 1.07
CA LEU A 75 0.99 -3.11 1.53
C LEU A 75 0.20 -1.93 2.11
N SER A 76 0.06 -1.90 3.42
CA SER A 76 -0.83 -0.99 4.13
C SER A 76 -0.01 0.15 4.72
N VAL A 77 -0.30 1.37 4.30
CA VAL A 77 0.49 2.55 4.64
C VAL A 77 -0.34 3.48 5.52
N GLU A 78 0.14 3.72 6.74
CA GLU A 78 -0.52 4.66 7.65
C GLU A 78 -0.31 6.11 7.21
N GLY A 79 -1.16 7.01 7.70
CA GLY A 79 -0.99 8.45 7.50
C GLY A 79 0.31 8.94 8.11
N ASP A 80 0.86 10.02 7.58
CA ASP A 80 2.16 10.57 7.99
C ASP A 80 3.30 9.54 7.93
N CYS A 81 3.18 8.59 6.99
CA CYS A 81 4.18 7.58 6.72
C CYS A 81 4.29 7.35 5.22
N ALA A 82 5.46 6.95 4.76
CA ALA A 82 5.68 6.55 3.39
C ALA A 82 6.24 5.14 3.32
N LEU A 83 5.99 4.46 2.21
CA LEU A 83 6.64 3.20 1.89
C LEU A 83 7.69 3.45 0.81
N HIS A 84 8.94 3.20 1.15
CA HIS A 84 10.06 3.31 0.20
C HIS A 84 10.22 1.99 -0.53
N VAL A 85 10.11 2.04 -1.85
CA VAL A 85 10.30 0.90 -2.74
C VAL A 85 11.64 1.06 -3.44
N LYS A 86 12.43 -0.01 -3.47
CA LYS A 86 13.75 -0.03 -4.10
C LYS A 86 13.86 -1.25 -4.99
N ASN A 87 14.23 -1.03 -6.25
CA ASN A 87 14.34 -2.12 -7.24
C ASN A 87 13.07 -2.96 -7.31
N ASP A 88 11.91 -2.28 -7.38
CA ASP A 88 10.58 -2.87 -7.50
C ASP A 88 10.11 -3.65 -6.26
N ILE A 89 10.86 -3.58 -5.15
CA ILE A 89 10.56 -4.32 -3.93
C ILE A 89 10.33 -3.34 -2.78
N PRO A 90 9.24 -3.49 -2.01
CA PRO A 90 9.05 -2.72 -0.79
C PRO A 90 10.24 -2.91 0.15
N HIS A 91 10.82 -1.82 0.60
CA HIS A 91 12.09 -1.83 1.32
C HIS A 91 11.92 -1.43 2.78
N ARG A 92 11.34 -0.27 3.04
CA ARG A 92 11.21 0.25 4.41
C ARG A 92 10.15 1.33 4.50
N ALA A 93 9.71 1.60 5.72
CA ALA A 93 8.79 2.68 6.01
C ALA A 93 9.56 3.94 6.42
N ILE A 94 9.00 5.10 6.11
CA ILE A 94 9.54 6.40 6.53
C ILE A 94 8.46 7.08 7.37
N ASN A 95 8.75 7.29 8.65
CA ASN A 95 7.83 7.95 9.58
C ASN A 95 8.15 9.44 9.66
N PHE A 96 7.14 10.27 9.44
CA PHE A 96 7.28 11.73 9.46
C PHE A 96 6.94 12.33 10.83
N GLY A 97 7.43 11.71 11.90
CA GLY A 97 7.35 12.26 13.24
C GLY A 97 6.08 11.95 14.03
N LYS A 98 5.18 11.10 13.48
CA LYS A 98 3.92 10.76 14.15
C LYS A 98 3.87 9.34 14.71
N ASN A 99 5.01 8.65 14.77
CA ASN A 99 5.11 7.27 15.22
C ASN A 99 4.22 6.32 14.40
N LYS A 100 4.29 6.48 13.07
CA LYS A 100 3.52 5.69 12.12
C LYS A 100 4.40 4.69 11.39
N ASN A 101 3.77 3.67 10.80
CA ASN A 101 4.50 2.64 10.07
C ASN A 101 3.74 2.21 8.82
N SER A 102 4.38 1.35 8.04
CA SER A 102 3.77 0.62 6.95
C SER A 102 3.89 -0.86 7.23
N TYR A 103 2.92 -1.63 6.77
CA TYR A 103 2.82 -3.05 7.08
C TYR A 103 2.61 -3.86 5.80
N ASN A 104 3.10 -5.09 5.82
CA ASN A 104 2.62 -6.10 4.89
C ASN A 104 1.57 -6.93 5.62
N ALA A 105 0.31 -6.77 5.25
CA ALA A 105 -0.80 -7.49 5.85
C ALA A 105 -1.07 -8.76 5.06
N THR A 106 -1.07 -9.90 5.74
CA THR A 106 -1.35 -11.21 5.17
C THR A 106 -2.33 -11.97 6.05
N LEU A 107 -2.84 -13.08 5.55
CA LEU A 107 -3.71 -13.96 6.33
C LEU A 107 -2.89 -15.15 6.84
N ALA A 108 -2.88 -15.35 8.14
CA ALA A 108 -2.20 -16.47 8.78
C ALA A 108 -3.18 -17.18 9.72
N ASN A 109 -3.47 -18.46 9.46
CA ASN A 109 -4.39 -19.27 10.26
C ASN A 109 -5.77 -18.61 10.44
N GLY A 110 -6.27 -17.95 9.39
CA GLY A 110 -7.57 -17.28 9.40
C GLY A 110 -7.59 -15.89 10.04
N GLU A 111 -6.45 -15.39 10.49
CA GLU A 111 -6.33 -14.06 11.08
C GLU A 111 -5.35 -13.20 10.31
N VAL A 112 -5.58 -11.88 10.33
CA VAL A 112 -4.69 -10.94 9.67
C VAL A 112 -3.41 -10.76 10.49
N LEU A 113 -2.27 -10.97 9.82
CA LEU A 113 -0.96 -10.72 10.37
C LEU A 113 -0.42 -9.44 9.73
N GLU A 114 -0.12 -8.43 10.53
CA GLU A 114 0.47 -7.18 10.09
C GLU A 114 1.97 -7.18 10.45
N GLU A 115 2.81 -7.37 9.44
CA GLU A 115 4.26 -7.31 9.63
C GLU A 115 4.77 -5.92 9.29
N ALA A 116 5.31 -5.22 10.29
CA ALA A 116 5.85 -3.87 10.10
C ALA A 116 7.15 -3.93 9.28
N PHE A 117 7.29 -2.99 8.35
CA PHE A 117 8.57 -2.78 7.69
C PHE A 117 9.58 -2.15 8.63
N GLU A 118 10.87 -2.36 8.35
CA GLU A 118 11.92 -1.57 8.98
C GLU A 118 11.61 -0.09 8.80
N ARG A 119 11.78 0.71 9.86
CA ARG A 119 11.36 2.11 9.85
C ARG A 119 12.51 3.07 10.04
N ILE A 120 12.50 4.13 9.26
CA ILE A 120 13.34 5.31 9.47
C ILE A 120 12.46 6.42 10.01
N ASP A 121 12.92 7.07 11.07
CA ASP A 121 12.24 8.23 11.65
C ASP A 121 12.93 9.52 11.18
N LEU A 122 12.15 10.43 10.63
CA LEU A 122 12.61 11.75 10.23
C LEU A 122 12.38 12.77 11.33
#